data_cb4025d04c79bc81ef5ef991ff980e96
#
_entry.id   cb4025d04c79bc81ef5ef991ff980e96
#
_cell.length_a   1.000
_cell.length_b   1.000
_cell.length_c   1.000
_cell.angle_alpha   90.00
_cell.angle_beta   90.00
_cell.angle_gamma   90.00
#
_symmetry.space_group_name_H-M   'P 1'
#
loop_
_entity.id
_entity.type
_entity.pdbx_description
1 polymer ?
#
loop_
_entity_poly.entity_id
_entity_poly.type
_entity_poly.pdbx_seq_one_letter_code
_entity_poly.pdbx_strand_id
1 'polypeptide(L)'
;METNIHHPTDSSLLYDGVALIARLLGEARDLCGYATWSDHSKRAKRRMLAVQNAGTRAKRLEAYRDLLKVAKKTLGYGEGALEALTRADGATKLRGKLEEAVLWLRAVIDQTERRVLRGGSVPAEEKIVSFFEPHTDIIVKDRRETHYGHKVTLTGGASGLILDLVIESGNPADSTRAVPMLERQATIFGRVPRQASFDGGYASKANLAAAKALGVQDACFSKKRGLEISEMVRSTWVYRRLRNFRAGVEGMISYLKRAFNLDRCTWKGHLSFGSYVWASVVSANLLTLARHLLS
;
A
#
# COMPACT_ATOMS: atom_id res chain seq x y z
N MET A 1 6.75 1.14 -1.75
CA MET A 1 7.31 0.61 -0.50
C MET A 1 6.33 -0.40 0.10
N GLU A 2 6.81 -1.58 0.48
CA GLU A 2 5.95 -2.64 1.01
C GLU A 2 5.60 -2.40 2.49
N THR A 3 4.42 -2.86 2.90
CA THR A 3 4.01 -2.95 4.30
C THR A 3 4.46 -4.27 4.92
N ASN A 4 4.40 -4.38 6.26
CA ASN A 4 4.83 -5.58 6.97
C ASN A 4 3.74 -6.66 6.99
N ILE A 5 3.40 -7.20 5.83
CA ILE A 5 2.45 -8.31 5.70
C ILE A 5 3.11 -9.54 5.10
N HIS A 6 2.55 -10.73 5.35
CA HIS A 6 2.87 -11.91 4.57
C HIS A 6 2.09 -11.88 3.24
N HIS A 7 2.54 -12.65 2.24
CA HIS A 7 1.84 -12.71 0.95
C HIS A 7 0.38 -13.15 1.13
N PRO A 8 -0.61 -12.30 0.80
CA PRO A 8 -2.00 -12.58 1.08
C PRO A 8 -2.55 -13.65 0.13
N THR A 9 -3.12 -14.69 0.72
CA THR A 9 -3.94 -15.67 0.01
C THR A 9 -5.32 -15.71 0.65
N ASP A 10 -6.37 -16.02 -0.10
CA ASP A 10 -7.71 -16.11 0.48
C ASP A 10 -7.77 -17.09 1.67
N SER A 11 -6.99 -18.17 1.62
CA SER A 11 -6.93 -19.15 2.72
C SER A 11 -6.22 -18.62 3.96
N SER A 12 -5.12 -17.85 3.81
CA SER A 12 -4.44 -17.23 4.94
C SER A 12 -5.28 -16.13 5.58
N LEU A 13 -5.95 -15.30 4.77
CA LEU A 13 -6.84 -14.25 5.26
C LEU A 13 -8.05 -14.82 6.04
N LEU A 14 -8.68 -15.90 5.54
CA LEU A 14 -9.75 -16.57 6.30
C LEU A 14 -9.25 -17.07 7.65
N TYR A 15 -8.05 -17.65 7.70
CA TYR A 15 -7.45 -18.09 8.95
C TYR A 15 -7.14 -16.90 9.89
N ASP A 16 -6.55 -15.83 9.38
CA ASP A 16 -6.20 -14.64 10.17
C ASP A 16 -7.45 -13.99 10.78
N GLY A 17 -8.53 -13.88 10.00
CA GLY A 17 -9.81 -13.36 10.49
C GLY A 17 -10.43 -14.25 11.58
N VAL A 18 -10.40 -15.58 11.41
CA VAL A 18 -10.86 -16.52 12.43
C VAL A 18 -10.02 -16.40 13.71
N ALA A 19 -8.70 -16.33 13.59
CA ALA A 19 -7.81 -16.23 14.74
C ALA A 19 -7.95 -14.88 15.48
N LEU A 20 -8.11 -13.78 14.73
CA LEU A 20 -8.35 -12.45 15.30
C LEU A 20 -9.66 -12.40 16.09
N ILE A 21 -10.77 -12.84 15.47
CA ILE A 21 -12.07 -12.85 16.13
C ILE A 21 -12.06 -13.78 17.34
N ALA A 22 -11.47 -14.98 17.26
CA ALA A 22 -11.37 -15.88 18.42
C ALA A 22 -10.64 -15.24 19.61
N ARG A 23 -9.57 -14.46 19.35
CA ARG A 23 -8.87 -13.71 20.40
C ARG A 23 -9.78 -12.64 21.02
N LEU A 24 -10.47 -11.86 20.20
CA LEU A 24 -11.37 -10.80 20.67
C LEU A 24 -12.58 -11.37 21.42
N LEU A 25 -13.07 -12.55 21.05
CA LEU A 25 -14.10 -13.28 21.78
C LEU A 25 -13.61 -13.75 23.17
N GLY A 26 -12.33 -14.12 23.29
CA GLY A 26 -11.71 -14.37 24.59
C GLY A 26 -11.73 -13.12 25.47
N GLU A 27 -11.33 -11.95 24.92
CA GLU A 27 -11.41 -10.67 25.63
C GLU A 27 -12.87 -10.32 26.02
N ALA A 28 -13.85 -10.58 25.15
CA ALA A 28 -15.26 -10.34 25.42
C ALA A 28 -15.81 -11.26 26.52
N ARG A 29 -15.39 -12.54 26.53
CA ARG A 29 -15.74 -13.46 27.63
C ARG A 29 -15.26 -12.92 28.98
N ASP A 30 -13.99 -12.47 29.01
CA ASP A 30 -13.37 -12.00 30.25
C ASP A 30 -13.97 -10.64 30.71
N LEU A 31 -14.48 -9.81 29.80
CA LEU A 31 -15.06 -8.51 30.11
C LEU A 31 -16.55 -8.59 30.48
N CYS A 32 -17.37 -9.33 29.74
CA CYS A 32 -18.84 -9.34 29.88
C CYS A 32 -19.44 -10.76 30.01
N GLY A 33 -18.62 -11.77 30.20
CA GLY A 33 -19.08 -13.16 30.40
C GLY A 33 -19.63 -13.82 29.12
N TYR A 34 -19.37 -13.29 27.93
CA TYR A 34 -19.84 -13.89 26.68
C TYR A 34 -19.18 -15.24 26.44
N ALA A 35 -19.92 -16.34 26.65
CA ALA A 35 -19.39 -17.71 26.62
C ALA A 35 -19.96 -18.58 25.48
N THR A 36 -20.92 -18.11 24.69
CA THR A 36 -21.61 -18.87 23.63
C THR A 36 -20.80 -18.99 22.34
N TRP A 37 -19.51 -19.34 22.44
CA TRP A 37 -18.62 -19.51 21.31
C TRP A 37 -17.61 -20.63 21.53
N SER A 38 -16.95 -21.05 20.45
CA SER A 38 -15.85 -22.04 20.48
C SER A 38 -14.67 -21.50 19.69
N ASP A 39 -13.44 -21.70 20.20
CA ASP A 39 -12.23 -21.35 19.47
C ASP A 39 -12.00 -22.30 18.29
N HIS A 40 -12.12 -21.77 17.10
CA HIS A 40 -11.90 -22.49 15.86
C HIS A 40 -10.52 -22.23 15.22
N SER A 41 -9.62 -21.49 15.85
CA SER A 41 -8.32 -21.09 15.31
C SER A 41 -7.47 -22.29 14.86
N LYS A 42 -7.36 -23.31 15.72
CA LYS A 42 -6.61 -24.54 15.37
C LYS A 42 -7.23 -25.29 14.19
N ARG A 43 -8.56 -25.32 14.11
CA ARG A 43 -9.29 -25.96 13.02
C ARG A 43 -9.10 -25.17 11.72
N ALA A 44 -9.22 -23.84 11.76
CA ALA A 44 -8.99 -22.95 10.62
C ALA A 44 -7.57 -23.10 10.09
N LYS A 45 -6.54 -23.13 10.96
CA LYS A 45 -5.13 -23.35 10.57
C LYS A 45 -4.95 -24.67 9.82
N ARG A 46 -5.51 -25.77 10.32
CA ARG A 46 -5.44 -27.07 9.62
C ARG A 46 -6.11 -27.04 8.26
N ARG A 47 -7.27 -26.34 8.12
CA ARG A 47 -7.97 -26.20 6.83
C ARG A 47 -7.24 -25.28 5.87
N MET A 48 -6.63 -24.20 6.34
CA MET A 48 -5.74 -23.35 5.52
C MET A 48 -4.58 -24.17 4.94
N LEU A 49 -3.89 -24.96 5.77
CA LEU A 49 -2.81 -25.84 5.31
C LEU A 49 -3.32 -26.90 4.32
N ALA A 50 -4.52 -27.45 4.51
CA ALA A 50 -5.12 -28.36 3.54
C ALA A 50 -5.38 -27.70 2.18
N VAL A 51 -5.77 -26.42 2.16
CA VAL A 51 -5.89 -25.64 0.91
C VAL A 51 -4.54 -25.48 0.21
N GLN A 52 -3.51 -25.11 0.98
CA GLN A 52 -2.16 -24.86 0.44
C GLN A 52 -1.51 -26.14 -0.11
N ASN A 53 -1.73 -27.27 0.55
CA ASN A 53 -1.14 -28.57 0.19
C ASN A 53 -2.00 -29.40 -0.77
N ALA A 54 -3.13 -28.87 -1.25
CA ALA A 54 -4.03 -29.61 -2.13
C ALA A 54 -3.39 -29.79 -3.52
N GLY A 55 -3.12 -31.04 -3.88
CA GLY A 55 -2.49 -31.40 -5.15
C GLY A 55 -3.39 -31.25 -6.39
N THR A 56 -4.72 -31.14 -6.21
CA THR A 56 -5.69 -30.98 -7.32
C THR A 56 -6.63 -29.83 -7.06
N ARG A 57 -7.18 -29.25 -8.15
CA ARG A 57 -8.19 -28.18 -8.06
C ARG A 57 -9.43 -28.62 -7.27
N ALA A 58 -9.90 -29.84 -7.47
CA ALA A 58 -11.07 -30.37 -6.80
C ALA A 58 -10.85 -30.45 -5.27
N LYS A 59 -9.75 -31.06 -4.83
CA LYS A 59 -9.37 -31.13 -3.41
C LYS A 59 -9.19 -29.71 -2.80
N ARG A 60 -8.63 -28.77 -3.55
CA ARG A 60 -8.48 -27.38 -3.10
C ARG A 60 -9.82 -26.70 -2.89
N LEU A 61 -10.77 -26.87 -3.80
CA LEU A 61 -12.13 -26.32 -3.67
C LEU A 61 -12.88 -26.92 -2.47
N GLU A 62 -12.74 -28.21 -2.24
CA GLU A 62 -13.33 -28.88 -1.06
C GLU A 62 -12.73 -28.30 0.25
N ALA A 63 -11.41 -28.18 0.33
CA ALA A 63 -10.74 -27.60 1.48
C ALA A 63 -11.16 -26.13 1.72
N TYR A 64 -11.36 -25.32 0.67
CA TYR A 64 -11.90 -23.97 0.79
C TYR A 64 -13.33 -23.95 1.33
N ARG A 65 -14.21 -24.85 0.86
CA ARG A 65 -15.58 -24.95 1.39
C ARG A 65 -15.59 -25.26 2.87
N ASP A 66 -14.69 -26.14 3.32
CA ASP A 66 -14.54 -26.48 4.74
C ASP A 66 -14.01 -25.29 5.57
N LEU A 67 -13.02 -24.56 5.04
CA LEU A 67 -12.49 -23.37 5.70
C LEU A 67 -13.53 -22.25 5.79
N LEU A 68 -14.29 -22.03 4.74
CA LEU A 68 -15.41 -21.08 4.72
C LEU A 68 -16.50 -21.40 5.73
N LYS A 69 -16.84 -22.70 5.93
CA LYS A 69 -17.76 -23.10 7.00
C LYS A 69 -17.27 -22.71 8.38
N VAL A 70 -15.96 -22.87 8.64
CA VAL A 70 -15.34 -22.47 9.90
C VAL A 70 -15.37 -20.94 10.07
N ALA A 71 -15.01 -20.20 9.01
CA ALA A 71 -15.01 -18.75 9.03
C ALA A 71 -16.42 -18.16 9.25
N LYS A 72 -17.43 -18.67 8.55
CA LYS A 72 -18.84 -18.25 8.74
C LYS A 72 -19.36 -18.53 10.14
N LYS A 73 -18.98 -19.66 10.73
CA LYS A 73 -19.36 -19.98 12.11
C LYS A 73 -18.72 -19.02 13.10
N THR A 74 -17.43 -18.70 12.91
CA THR A 74 -16.72 -17.72 13.76
C THR A 74 -17.27 -16.30 13.57
N LEU A 75 -17.66 -15.93 12.34
CA LEU A 75 -18.32 -14.67 12.05
C LEU A 75 -19.62 -14.52 12.89
N GLY A 76 -20.49 -15.53 12.90
CA GLY A 76 -21.71 -15.52 13.70
C GLY A 76 -21.44 -15.40 15.21
N TYR A 77 -20.36 -15.97 15.71
CA TYR A 77 -19.97 -15.74 17.12
C TYR A 77 -19.53 -14.29 17.37
N GLY A 78 -18.80 -13.69 16.43
CA GLY A 78 -18.41 -12.27 16.50
C GLY A 78 -19.62 -11.34 16.53
N GLU A 79 -20.62 -11.60 15.67
CA GLU A 79 -21.88 -10.85 15.63
C GLU A 79 -22.65 -10.95 16.94
N GLY A 80 -22.78 -12.14 17.51
CA GLY A 80 -23.44 -12.33 18.82
C GLY A 80 -22.69 -11.65 19.97
N ALA A 81 -21.36 -11.63 19.94
CA ALA A 81 -20.57 -10.93 20.95
C ALA A 81 -20.71 -9.41 20.86
N LEU A 82 -20.89 -8.83 19.67
CA LEU A 82 -21.15 -7.39 19.50
C LEU A 82 -22.45 -6.95 20.20
N GLU A 83 -23.49 -7.76 20.14
CA GLU A 83 -24.75 -7.51 20.86
C GLU A 83 -24.53 -7.52 22.38
N ALA A 84 -23.76 -8.47 22.89
CA ALA A 84 -23.43 -8.56 24.32
C ALA A 84 -22.61 -7.36 24.79
N LEU A 85 -21.59 -6.96 24.02
CA LEU A 85 -20.70 -5.83 24.30
C LEU A 85 -21.43 -4.46 24.25
N THR A 86 -22.56 -4.36 23.54
CA THR A 86 -23.36 -3.13 23.51
C THR A 86 -23.91 -2.77 24.88
N ARG A 87 -24.11 -3.76 25.74
CA ARG A 87 -24.69 -3.62 27.09
C ARG A 87 -23.64 -3.61 28.22
N ALA A 88 -22.36 -3.74 27.87
CA ALA A 88 -21.27 -3.87 28.84
C ALA A 88 -20.54 -2.54 29.04
N ASP A 89 -20.34 -2.14 30.28
CA ASP A 89 -19.55 -0.96 30.64
C ASP A 89 -18.07 -1.17 30.26
N GLY A 90 -17.42 -0.10 29.79
CA GLY A 90 -16.00 -0.13 29.40
C GLY A 90 -15.70 -0.89 28.08
N ALA A 91 -16.70 -1.43 27.39
CA ALA A 91 -16.53 -2.27 26.21
C ALA A 91 -16.23 -1.51 24.90
N THR A 92 -16.31 -0.18 24.88
CA THR A 92 -16.26 0.64 23.64
C THR A 92 -15.05 0.29 22.76
N LYS A 93 -13.85 0.20 23.32
CA LYS A 93 -12.61 -0.11 22.57
C LYS A 93 -12.60 -1.53 22.00
N LEU A 94 -13.03 -2.51 22.80
CA LEU A 94 -13.10 -3.90 22.38
C LEU A 94 -14.17 -4.10 21.32
N ARG A 95 -15.33 -3.48 21.52
CA ARG A 95 -16.44 -3.48 20.57
C ARG A 95 -16.01 -2.93 19.23
N GLY A 96 -15.34 -1.75 19.16
CA GLY A 96 -14.85 -1.18 17.90
C GLY A 96 -13.88 -2.13 17.17
N LYS A 97 -12.94 -2.74 17.89
CA LYS A 97 -12.03 -3.74 17.28
C LYS A 97 -12.77 -4.97 16.74
N LEU A 98 -13.78 -5.45 17.45
CA LEU A 98 -14.56 -6.60 17.02
C LEU A 98 -15.47 -6.26 15.83
N GLU A 99 -16.07 -5.06 15.79
CA GLU A 99 -16.86 -4.55 14.67
C GLU A 99 -16.01 -4.53 13.39
N GLU A 100 -14.80 -3.98 13.44
CA GLU A 100 -13.87 -3.96 12.32
C GLU A 100 -13.49 -5.38 11.88
N ALA A 101 -13.14 -6.26 12.82
CA ALA A 101 -12.75 -7.63 12.50
C ALA A 101 -13.90 -8.44 11.87
N VAL A 102 -15.13 -8.26 12.34
CA VAL A 102 -16.35 -8.86 11.77
C VAL A 102 -16.59 -8.35 10.36
N LEU A 103 -16.49 -7.03 10.14
CA LEU A 103 -16.65 -6.41 8.82
C LEU A 103 -15.62 -6.97 7.83
N TRP A 104 -14.36 -7.02 8.22
CA TRP A 104 -13.28 -7.53 7.36
C TRP A 104 -13.41 -9.03 7.09
N LEU A 105 -13.76 -9.86 8.10
CA LEU A 105 -13.96 -11.29 7.85
C LEU A 105 -15.13 -11.54 6.91
N ARG A 106 -16.21 -10.76 7.01
CA ARG A 106 -17.34 -10.83 6.07
C ARG A 106 -16.88 -10.51 4.64
N ALA A 107 -16.09 -9.43 4.45
CA ALA A 107 -15.54 -9.07 3.16
C ALA A 107 -14.61 -10.16 2.60
N VAL A 108 -13.74 -10.76 3.44
CA VAL A 108 -12.85 -11.87 3.02
C VAL A 108 -13.63 -13.13 2.65
N ILE A 109 -14.71 -13.44 3.34
CA ILE A 109 -15.61 -14.56 2.98
C ILE A 109 -16.21 -14.29 1.59
N ASP A 110 -16.79 -13.11 1.36
CA ASP A 110 -17.38 -12.75 0.06
C ASP A 110 -16.34 -12.77 -1.07
N GLN A 111 -15.18 -12.13 -0.88
CA GLN A 111 -14.13 -12.15 -1.90
C GLN A 111 -13.64 -13.57 -2.21
N THR A 112 -13.55 -14.46 -1.20
CA THR A 112 -13.16 -15.86 -1.39
C THR A 112 -14.24 -16.62 -2.18
N GLU A 113 -15.50 -16.44 -1.86
CA GLU A 113 -16.60 -17.09 -2.59
C GLU A 113 -16.67 -16.64 -4.05
N ARG A 114 -16.54 -15.33 -4.31
CA ARG A 114 -16.52 -14.75 -5.65
C ARG A 114 -15.35 -15.29 -6.47
N ARG A 115 -14.14 -15.28 -5.91
CA ARG A 115 -12.91 -15.66 -6.62
C ARG A 115 -12.73 -17.17 -6.74
N VAL A 116 -12.88 -17.89 -5.63
CA VAL A 116 -12.49 -19.31 -5.57
C VAL A 116 -13.63 -20.23 -5.95
N LEU A 117 -14.85 -19.97 -5.46
CA LEU A 117 -15.98 -20.86 -5.71
C LEU A 117 -16.70 -20.55 -7.03
N ARG A 118 -16.85 -19.26 -7.36
CA ARG A 118 -17.56 -18.82 -8.58
C ARG A 118 -16.62 -18.52 -9.75
N GLY A 119 -15.29 -18.47 -9.52
CA GLY A 119 -14.29 -18.19 -10.57
C GLY A 119 -14.31 -16.76 -11.10
N GLY A 120 -14.89 -15.83 -10.34
CA GLY A 120 -14.97 -14.41 -10.68
C GLY A 120 -13.72 -13.62 -10.31
N SER A 121 -13.74 -12.32 -10.60
CA SER A 121 -12.73 -11.34 -10.14
C SER A 121 -13.33 -10.43 -9.07
N VAL A 122 -12.48 -9.90 -8.20
CA VAL A 122 -12.83 -8.86 -7.24
C VAL A 122 -11.93 -7.66 -7.53
N PRO A 123 -12.46 -6.44 -7.67
CA PRO A 123 -11.67 -5.23 -7.84
C PRO A 123 -10.64 -5.04 -6.73
N ALA A 124 -9.52 -4.39 -7.03
CA ALA A 124 -8.43 -4.23 -6.06
C ALA A 124 -8.86 -3.41 -4.83
N GLU A 125 -9.70 -2.40 -5.05
CA GLU A 125 -10.26 -1.51 -4.03
C GLU A 125 -11.23 -2.19 -3.07
N GLU A 126 -11.85 -3.31 -3.46
CA GLU A 126 -12.75 -4.10 -2.62
C GLU A 126 -12.01 -5.17 -1.80
N LYS A 127 -10.71 -5.44 -2.12
CA LYS A 127 -9.97 -6.54 -1.51
C LYS A 127 -9.41 -6.18 -0.15
N ILE A 128 -9.63 -7.05 0.81
CA ILE A 128 -8.85 -7.08 2.04
C ILE A 128 -7.59 -7.93 1.78
N VAL A 129 -6.43 -7.36 2.07
CA VAL A 129 -5.12 -8.05 1.91
C VAL A 129 -4.41 -8.32 3.23
N SER A 130 -4.85 -7.68 4.31
CA SER A 130 -4.35 -7.95 5.67
C SER A 130 -5.36 -7.49 6.72
N PHE A 131 -5.51 -8.28 7.78
CA PHE A 131 -6.23 -7.90 9.00
C PHE A 131 -5.37 -7.04 9.94
N PHE A 132 -4.06 -7.09 9.78
CA PHE A 132 -3.11 -6.42 10.69
C PHE A 132 -2.61 -5.09 10.15
N GLU A 133 -2.60 -4.94 8.81
CA GLU A 133 -2.25 -3.72 8.08
C GLU A 133 -3.33 -3.44 7.03
N PRO A 134 -4.55 -3.09 7.46
CA PRO A 134 -5.72 -2.96 6.56
C PRO A 134 -5.57 -1.81 5.55
N HIS A 135 -4.68 -0.87 5.82
CA HIS A 135 -4.36 0.25 4.93
C HIS A 135 -3.52 -0.14 3.71
N THR A 136 -3.06 -1.40 3.63
CA THR A 136 -2.16 -1.86 2.56
C THR A 136 -2.86 -1.86 1.21
N ASP A 137 -2.28 -1.15 0.25
CA ASP A 137 -2.74 -1.12 -1.14
C ASP A 137 -2.17 -2.28 -1.96
N ILE A 138 -2.85 -2.61 -3.06
CA ILE A 138 -2.37 -3.54 -4.08
C ILE A 138 -1.75 -2.72 -5.21
N ILE A 139 -0.44 -2.82 -5.39
CA ILE A 139 0.29 -2.12 -6.43
C ILE A 139 0.67 -3.11 -7.53
N VAL A 140 0.08 -2.94 -8.72
CA VAL A 140 0.42 -3.75 -9.90
C VAL A 140 1.39 -2.98 -10.76
N LYS A 141 2.59 -3.53 -10.96
CA LYS A 141 3.63 -2.97 -11.81
C LYS A 141 3.74 -3.79 -13.10
N ASP A 142 3.68 -3.08 -14.24
CA ASP A 142 3.88 -3.66 -15.58
C ASP A 142 3.03 -4.92 -15.88
N ARG A 143 1.87 -5.06 -15.22
CA ARG A 143 0.94 -6.21 -15.32
C ARG A 143 1.53 -7.57 -14.91
N ARG A 144 2.72 -7.61 -14.31
CA ARG A 144 3.45 -8.84 -13.98
C ARG A 144 3.70 -9.01 -12.49
N GLU A 145 4.08 -7.92 -11.82
CA GLU A 145 4.47 -7.96 -10.41
C GLU A 145 3.40 -7.27 -9.56
N THR A 146 2.99 -7.94 -8.50
CA THR A 146 2.07 -7.38 -7.50
C THR A 146 2.82 -7.17 -6.20
N HIS A 147 2.84 -5.93 -5.73
CA HIS A 147 3.40 -5.53 -4.46
C HIS A 147 2.28 -5.11 -3.52
N TYR A 148 2.47 -5.33 -2.22
CA TYR A 148 1.53 -4.98 -1.18
C TYR A 148 2.13 -3.90 -0.29
N GLY A 149 1.61 -2.68 -0.37
CA GLY A 149 2.16 -1.53 0.33
C GLY A 149 1.62 -0.22 -0.23
N HIS A 150 2.40 0.85 -0.15
CA HIS A 150 2.02 2.14 -0.71
C HIS A 150 2.99 2.59 -1.78
N LYS A 151 2.44 3.22 -2.81
CA LYS A 151 3.23 3.95 -3.79
C LYS A 151 3.76 5.23 -3.13
N VAL A 152 5.03 5.52 -3.31
CA VAL A 152 5.67 6.73 -2.81
C VAL A 152 6.19 7.53 -4.00
N THR A 153 5.69 8.74 -4.16
CA THR A 153 6.13 9.68 -5.18
C THR A 153 7.14 10.64 -4.56
N LEU A 154 8.34 10.75 -5.15
CA LEU A 154 9.44 11.55 -4.65
C LEU A 154 9.81 12.68 -5.61
N THR A 155 10.24 13.81 -5.05
CA THR A 155 10.89 14.90 -5.79
C THR A 155 12.32 15.07 -5.28
N GLY A 156 13.29 14.89 -6.16
CA GLY A 156 14.71 15.12 -5.88
C GLY A 156 15.20 16.47 -6.43
N GLY A 157 16.09 17.11 -5.70
CA GLY A 157 16.76 18.37 -6.10
C GLY A 157 18.14 18.15 -6.70
N ALA A 158 18.68 19.19 -7.36
CA ALA A 158 20.03 19.18 -7.93
C ALA A 158 21.13 19.04 -6.87
N SER A 159 20.83 19.35 -5.62
CA SER A 159 21.70 19.15 -4.46
C SER A 159 21.80 17.69 -4.01
N GLY A 160 21.06 16.75 -4.62
CA GLY A 160 20.95 15.38 -4.16
C GLY A 160 20.01 15.19 -2.96
N LEU A 161 19.36 16.28 -2.50
CA LEU A 161 18.36 16.21 -1.44
C LEU A 161 17.00 15.79 -2.00
N ILE A 162 16.24 15.05 -1.20
CA ILE A 162 14.82 14.81 -1.43
C ILE A 162 14.07 16.04 -0.95
N LEU A 163 13.40 16.72 -1.87
CA LEU A 163 12.72 17.98 -1.60
C LEU A 163 11.28 17.79 -1.11
N ASP A 164 10.63 16.73 -1.56
CA ASP A 164 9.25 16.40 -1.19
C ASP A 164 8.97 14.91 -1.41
N LEU A 165 8.00 14.39 -0.68
CA LEU A 165 7.46 13.06 -0.91
C LEU A 165 5.96 13.02 -0.63
N VAL A 166 5.26 12.15 -1.36
CA VAL A 166 3.84 11.83 -1.13
C VAL A 166 3.69 10.33 -1.02
N ILE A 167 3.07 9.89 0.06
CA ILE A 167 2.59 8.51 0.22
C ILE A 167 1.21 8.48 -0.43
N GLU A 168 1.09 7.76 -1.53
CA GLU A 168 -0.15 7.69 -2.30
C GLU A 168 -1.15 6.74 -1.66
N SER A 169 -2.42 7.01 -1.85
CA SER A 169 -3.50 6.07 -1.55
C SER A 169 -3.89 5.34 -2.83
N GLY A 170 -3.99 4.03 -2.75
CA GLY A 170 -4.23 3.16 -3.91
C GLY A 170 -3.04 3.08 -4.86
N ASN A 171 -3.31 2.82 -6.13
CA ASN A 171 -2.30 2.74 -7.18
C ASN A 171 -2.56 3.76 -8.29
N PRO A 172 -2.45 5.08 -8.04
CA PRO A 172 -2.68 6.10 -9.05
C PRO A 172 -1.67 5.97 -10.20
N ALA A 173 -2.11 6.28 -11.43
CA ALA A 173 -1.23 6.31 -12.57
C ALA A 173 -0.17 7.43 -12.41
N ASP A 174 1.08 7.18 -12.82
CA ASP A 174 2.16 8.17 -12.72
C ASP A 174 1.81 9.48 -13.43
N SER A 175 1.11 9.39 -14.58
CA SER A 175 0.69 10.54 -15.35
C SER A 175 -0.21 11.52 -14.58
N THR A 176 -0.94 11.06 -13.58
CA THR A 176 -1.81 11.92 -12.76
C THR A 176 -1.04 12.68 -11.67
N ARG A 177 0.25 12.39 -11.46
CA ARG A 177 1.04 12.95 -10.36
C ARG A 177 2.01 14.05 -10.78
N ALA A 178 2.25 14.25 -12.08
CA ALA A 178 3.19 15.27 -12.59
C ALA A 178 2.82 16.68 -12.13
N VAL A 179 1.61 17.11 -12.40
CA VAL A 179 1.13 18.46 -12.07
C VAL A 179 1.00 18.67 -10.56
N PRO A 180 0.35 17.79 -9.78
CA PRO A 180 0.29 17.92 -8.33
C PRO A 180 1.65 18.04 -7.66
N MET A 181 2.68 17.30 -8.10
CA MET A 181 4.02 17.42 -7.53
C MET A 181 4.68 18.76 -7.84
N LEU A 182 4.43 19.37 -9.03
CA LEU A 182 4.90 20.73 -9.35
C LEU A 182 4.20 21.79 -8.50
N GLU A 183 2.89 21.67 -8.29
CA GLU A 183 2.10 22.57 -7.45
C GLU A 183 2.56 22.50 -5.99
N ARG A 184 2.87 21.30 -5.48
CA ARG A 184 3.47 21.13 -4.15
C ARG A 184 4.83 21.82 -4.05
N GLN A 185 5.68 21.71 -5.09
CA GLN A 185 6.95 22.42 -5.12
C GLN A 185 6.74 23.95 -5.09
N ALA A 186 5.75 24.46 -5.82
CA ALA A 186 5.40 25.88 -5.77
C ALA A 186 4.95 26.31 -4.37
N THR A 187 4.15 25.48 -3.69
CA THR A 187 3.68 25.75 -2.32
C THR A 187 4.83 25.72 -1.31
N ILE A 188 5.72 24.75 -1.38
CA ILE A 188 6.84 24.58 -0.44
C ILE A 188 7.91 25.68 -0.63
N PHE A 189 8.25 26.01 -1.86
CA PHE A 189 9.38 26.91 -2.18
C PHE A 189 8.95 28.29 -2.70
N GLY A 190 7.65 28.60 -2.74
CA GLY A 190 7.10 29.86 -3.24
C GLY A 190 7.24 30.06 -4.76
N ARG A 191 7.72 29.05 -5.50
CA ARG A 191 7.90 29.08 -6.95
C ARG A 191 7.97 27.68 -7.54
N VAL A 192 7.56 27.54 -8.79
CA VAL A 192 7.80 26.32 -9.57
C VAL A 192 9.28 26.20 -9.99
N PRO A 193 9.81 24.99 -10.16
CA PRO A 193 11.17 24.81 -10.67
C PRO A 193 11.28 25.31 -12.12
N ARG A 194 12.38 25.99 -12.43
CA ARG A 194 12.66 26.40 -13.82
C ARG A 194 12.79 25.20 -14.76
N GLN A 195 13.37 24.12 -14.28
CA GLN A 195 13.61 22.88 -15.01
C GLN A 195 13.10 21.70 -14.21
N ALA A 196 12.36 20.79 -14.84
CA ALA A 196 11.85 19.57 -14.24
C ALA A 196 12.12 18.36 -15.14
N SER A 197 12.45 17.24 -14.52
CA SER A 197 12.63 15.97 -15.23
C SER A 197 11.75 14.91 -14.61
N PHE A 198 11.00 14.20 -15.46
CA PHE A 198 10.03 13.20 -15.07
C PHE A 198 10.36 11.82 -15.64
N ASP A 199 9.91 10.77 -14.98
CA ASP A 199 9.95 9.45 -15.56
C ASP A 199 9.00 9.34 -16.77
N GLY A 200 9.26 8.34 -17.62
CA GLY A 200 8.46 8.07 -18.81
C GLY A 200 6.99 7.73 -18.52
N GLY A 201 6.68 7.28 -17.31
CA GLY A 201 5.30 7.07 -16.83
C GLY A 201 4.45 8.34 -16.76
N TYR A 202 5.11 9.49 -16.55
CA TYR A 202 4.47 10.81 -16.43
C TYR A 202 4.22 11.50 -17.79
N ALA A 203 4.78 10.98 -18.91
CA ALA A 203 4.75 11.63 -20.20
C ALA A 203 3.34 11.66 -20.80
N SER A 204 2.82 12.86 -21.05
CA SER A 204 1.62 13.14 -21.84
C SER A 204 1.66 14.57 -22.36
N LYS A 205 0.93 14.86 -23.46
CA LYS A 205 0.77 16.22 -23.97
C LYS A 205 0.12 17.14 -22.95
N ALA A 206 -0.88 16.63 -22.22
CA ALA A 206 -1.56 17.37 -21.16
C ALA A 206 -0.61 17.76 -20.02
N ASN A 207 0.23 16.84 -19.54
CA ASN A 207 1.20 17.13 -18.48
C ASN A 207 2.27 18.11 -18.94
N LEU A 208 2.73 18.02 -20.20
CA LEU A 208 3.67 19.01 -20.75
C LEU A 208 3.03 20.40 -20.80
N ALA A 209 1.83 20.52 -21.34
CA ALA A 209 1.11 21.79 -21.43
C ALA A 209 0.86 22.39 -20.03
N ALA A 210 0.41 21.58 -19.08
CA ALA A 210 0.18 22.03 -17.70
C ALA A 210 1.47 22.46 -17.00
N ALA A 211 2.57 21.72 -17.15
CA ALA A 211 3.87 22.12 -16.60
C ALA A 211 4.35 23.46 -17.16
N LYS A 212 4.17 23.68 -18.48
CA LYS A 212 4.50 24.96 -19.14
C LYS A 212 3.59 26.10 -18.64
N ALA A 213 2.30 25.85 -18.48
CA ALA A 213 1.34 26.83 -17.95
C ALA A 213 1.66 27.25 -16.51
N LEU A 214 2.18 26.33 -15.68
CA LEU A 214 2.69 26.62 -14.34
C LEU A 214 3.99 27.47 -14.35
N GLY A 215 4.65 27.61 -15.48
CA GLY A 215 5.90 28.40 -15.62
C GLY A 215 7.18 27.55 -15.67
N VAL A 216 7.11 26.23 -15.76
CA VAL A 216 8.28 25.38 -15.97
C VAL A 216 8.84 25.60 -17.37
N GLN A 217 10.05 26.15 -17.49
CA GLN A 217 10.65 26.45 -18.77
C GLN A 217 11.09 25.22 -19.59
N ASP A 218 11.72 24.26 -18.89
CA ASP A 218 12.17 23.01 -19.48
C ASP A 218 11.56 21.84 -18.71
N ALA A 219 10.60 21.13 -19.32
CA ALA A 219 9.95 19.94 -18.76
C ALA A 219 10.34 18.70 -19.58
N CYS A 220 11.23 17.87 -19.04
CA CYS A 220 11.78 16.71 -19.73
C CYS A 220 11.09 15.41 -19.26
N PHE A 221 10.65 14.59 -20.19
CA PHE A 221 10.19 13.23 -19.94
C PHE A 221 11.20 12.23 -20.49
N SER A 222 11.53 11.18 -19.72
CA SER A 222 12.54 10.20 -20.13
C SER A 222 12.13 9.37 -21.35
N LYS A 223 10.82 9.15 -21.54
CA LYS A 223 10.23 8.56 -22.74
C LYS A 223 9.37 9.61 -23.41
N LYS A 224 9.57 9.85 -24.69
CA LYS A 224 8.89 10.91 -25.43
C LYS A 224 7.37 10.69 -25.56
N ARG A 225 6.92 9.47 -25.82
CA ARG A 225 5.51 9.11 -26.02
C ARG A 225 4.77 10.07 -26.97
N GLY A 226 5.42 10.41 -28.12
CA GLY A 226 4.86 11.30 -29.11
C GLY A 226 5.10 12.80 -28.85
N LEU A 227 5.93 13.16 -27.87
CA LEU A 227 6.37 14.53 -27.62
C LEU A 227 7.69 14.83 -28.35
N GLU A 228 7.81 16.01 -28.92
CA GLU A 228 9.05 16.46 -29.52
C GLU A 228 9.97 17.12 -28.49
N ILE A 229 11.29 17.01 -28.72
CA ILE A 229 12.29 17.62 -27.81
C ILE A 229 12.14 19.12 -27.74
N SER A 230 11.87 19.75 -28.88
CA SER A 230 11.64 21.21 -29.00
C SER A 230 10.44 21.72 -28.20
N GLU A 231 9.41 20.88 -28.01
CA GLU A 231 8.25 21.22 -27.18
C GLU A 231 8.60 21.15 -25.69
N MET A 232 9.42 20.16 -25.31
CA MET A 232 9.79 19.91 -23.92
C MET A 232 10.80 20.91 -23.38
N VAL A 233 11.88 21.18 -24.16
CA VAL A 233 13.06 21.90 -23.68
C VAL A 233 13.64 22.78 -24.80
N ARG A 234 14.37 23.85 -24.42
CA ARG A 234 14.94 24.83 -25.35
C ARG A 234 16.07 24.30 -26.25
N SER A 235 16.72 23.17 -25.90
CA SER A 235 17.79 22.59 -26.73
C SER A 235 18.01 21.09 -26.40
N THR A 236 18.61 20.37 -27.36
CA THR A 236 18.99 18.96 -27.18
C THR A 236 20.03 18.77 -26.09
N TRP A 237 20.89 19.77 -25.82
CA TRP A 237 21.83 19.75 -24.71
C TRP A 237 21.10 19.75 -23.37
N VAL A 238 20.11 20.62 -23.19
CA VAL A 238 19.26 20.67 -21.97
C VAL A 238 18.51 19.36 -21.79
N TYR A 239 17.99 18.78 -22.89
CA TYR A 239 17.32 17.48 -22.84
C TYR A 239 18.24 16.37 -22.31
N ARG A 240 19.47 16.27 -22.83
CA ARG A 240 20.45 15.27 -22.37
C ARG A 240 20.81 15.48 -20.89
N ARG A 241 21.04 16.72 -20.49
CA ARG A 241 21.35 17.07 -19.10
C ARG A 241 20.23 16.67 -18.14
N LEU A 242 18.99 16.96 -18.46
CA LEU A 242 17.83 16.60 -17.63
C LEU A 242 17.57 15.10 -17.59
N ARG A 243 17.82 14.38 -18.67
CA ARG A 243 17.79 12.90 -18.66
C ARG A 243 18.85 12.29 -17.75
N ASN A 244 20.06 12.83 -17.78
CA ASN A 244 21.14 12.37 -16.90
C ASN A 244 20.83 12.70 -15.45
N PHE A 245 20.27 13.87 -15.16
CA PHE A 245 19.79 14.22 -13.83
C PHE A 245 18.76 13.22 -13.31
N ARG A 246 17.79 12.84 -14.14
CA ARG A 246 16.80 11.83 -13.78
C ARG A 246 17.43 10.46 -13.46
N ALA A 247 18.44 10.05 -14.20
CA ALA A 247 19.18 8.82 -13.89
C ALA A 247 19.81 8.87 -12.48
N GLY A 248 20.28 10.04 -12.05
CA GLY A 248 20.73 10.28 -10.66
C GLY A 248 19.62 10.09 -9.62
N VAL A 249 18.38 10.48 -9.95
CA VAL A 249 17.23 10.26 -9.05
C VAL A 249 16.94 8.75 -8.86
N GLU A 250 17.09 7.93 -9.89
CA GLU A 250 16.97 6.47 -9.76
C GLU A 250 18.04 5.90 -8.82
N GLY A 251 19.27 6.39 -8.92
CA GLY A 251 20.36 6.05 -7.99
C GLY A 251 20.02 6.43 -6.55
N MET A 252 19.42 7.60 -6.35
CA MET A 252 18.96 8.06 -5.03
C MET A 252 17.86 7.15 -4.46
N ILE A 253 16.86 6.78 -5.25
CA ILE A 253 15.81 5.84 -4.82
C ILE A 253 16.42 4.48 -4.45
N SER A 254 17.37 3.98 -5.24
CA SER A 254 18.08 2.75 -4.95
C SER A 254 18.91 2.84 -3.66
N TYR A 255 19.51 3.99 -3.40
CA TYR A 255 20.25 4.27 -2.17
C TYR A 255 19.32 4.28 -0.94
N LEU A 256 18.17 4.96 -1.04
CA LEU A 256 17.15 4.96 0.02
C LEU A 256 16.68 3.55 0.37
N LYS A 257 16.44 2.73 -0.63
CA LYS A 257 16.01 1.34 -0.43
C LYS A 257 17.07 0.52 0.30
N ARG A 258 18.33 0.61 -0.11
CA ARG A 258 19.42 -0.21 0.42
C ARG A 258 20.00 0.30 1.75
N ALA A 259 20.17 1.61 1.90
CA ALA A 259 20.84 2.20 3.06
C ALA A 259 19.87 2.62 4.17
N PHE A 260 18.61 2.93 3.82
CA PHE A 260 17.61 3.44 4.76
C PHE A 260 16.35 2.57 4.80
N ASN A 261 16.41 1.36 4.26
CA ASN A 261 15.34 0.36 4.24
C ASN A 261 13.99 0.87 3.69
N LEU A 262 14.01 1.83 2.75
CA LEU A 262 12.79 2.35 2.11
C LEU A 262 12.20 1.34 1.09
N ASP A 263 12.46 0.08 1.26
CA ASP A 263 11.89 -1.01 0.47
C ASP A 263 10.70 -1.63 1.17
N ARG A 264 10.85 -1.97 2.46
CA ARG A 264 9.80 -2.58 3.27
C ARG A 264 9.74 -1.95 4.66
N CYS A 265 8.56 -1.51 5.06
CA CYS A 265 8.30 -1.03 6.41
C CYS A 265 8.21 -2.22 7.37
N THR A 266 8.90 -2.14 8.50
CA THR A 266 8.81 -3.12 9.59
C THR A 266 7.90 -2.65 10.72
N TRP A 267 7.47 -1.39 10.70
CA TRP A 267 6.57 -0.81 11.70
C TRP A 267 5.13 -1.11 11.35
N LYS A 268 4.25 -1.13 12.37
CA LYS A 268 2.84 -1.48 12.21
C LYS A 268 1.94 -0.26 12.28
N GLY A 269 0.92 -0.27 11.41
CA GLY A 269 -0.10 0.77 11.33
C GLY A 269 0.26 1.92 10.41
N HIS A 270 -0.76 2.55 9.84
CA HIS A 270 -0.64 3.58 8.80
C HIS A 270 0.19 4.80 9.23
N LEU A 271 -0.05 5.30 10.44
CA LEU A 271 0.73 6.45 10.97
C LEU A 271 2.20 6.10 11.14
N SER A 272 2.49 4.90 11.66
CA SER A 272 3.87 4.43 11.82
C SER A 272 4.54 4.19 10.47
N PHE A 273 3.80 3.71 9.47
CA PHE A 273 4.29 3.60 8.09
C PHE A 273 4.73 4.96 7.56
N GLY A 274 3.89 5.98 7.71
CA GLY A 274 4.22 7.37 7.33
C GLY A 274 5.46 7.88 8.04
N SER A 275 5.54 7.70 9.36
CA SER A 275 6.70 8.08 10.17
C SER A 275 7.98 7.38 9.74
N TYR A 276 7.91 6.09 9.40
CA TYR A 276 9.05 5.31 8.90
C TYR A 276 9.57 5.86 7.56
N VAL A 277 8.67 6.16 6.61
CA VAL A 277 9.02 6.74 5.31
C VAL A 277 9.73 8.08 5.49
N TRP A 278 9.15 8.97 6.31
CA TRP A 278 9.73 10.28 6.58
C TRP A 278 11.06 10.19 7.32
N ALA A 279 11.19 9.32 8.31
CA ALA A 279 12.46 9.12 9.03
C ALA A 279 13.58 8.65 8.09
N SER A 280 13.28 7.73 7.17
CA SER A 280 14.25 7.27 6.16
C SER A 280 14.71 8.40 5.24
N VAL A 281 13.80 9.25 4.78
CA VAL A 281 14.12 10.40 3.91
C VAL A 281 14.89 11.49 4.66
N VAL A 282 14.48 11.82 5.87
CA VAL A 282 15.18 12.83 6.71
C VAL A 282 16.61 12.36 7.01
N SER A 283 16.80 11.10 7.39
CA SER A 283 18.12 10.53 7.64
C SER A 283 19.03 10.58 6.41
N ALA A 284 18.49 10.26 5.22
CA ALA A 284 19.24 10.37 3.98
C ALA A 284 19.62 11.82 3.65
N ASN A 285 18.71 12.77 3.84
CA ASN A 285 18.97 14.19 3.64
C ASN A 285 20.01 14.72 4.60
N LEU A 286 19.95 14.36 5.88
CA LEU A 286 20.96 14.77 6.89
C LEU A 286 22.35 14.24 6.52
N LEU A 287 22.46 13.00 6.08
CA LEU A 287 23.73 12.44 5.63
C LEU A 287 24.26 13.13 4.37
N THR A 288 23.38 13.49 3.44
CA THR A 288 23.75 14.25 2.23
C THR A 288 24.24 15.65 2.60
N LEU A 289 23.54 16.35 3.50
CA LEU A 289 23.99 17.65 4.03
C LEU A 289 25.32 17.57 4.73
N ALA A 290 25.52 16.58 5.61
CA ALA A 290 26.81 16.38 6.29
C ALA A 290 27.97 16.18 5.29
N ARG A 291 27.77 15.43 4.22
CA ARG A 291 28.76 15.26 3.15
C ARG A 291 29.08 16.57 2.44
N HIS A 292 28.06 17.40 2.16
CA HIS A 292 28.29 18.72 1.55
C HIS A 292 28.98 19.71 2.48
N LEU A 293 28.84 19.60 3.80
CA LEU A 293 29.51 20.46 4.76
C LEU A 293 30.96 20.05 5.02
N LEU A 294 31.31 18.79 4.76
CA LEU A 294 32.64 18.22 4.98
C LEU A 294 33.51 18.18 3.72
N SER A 295 32.93 18.48 2.55
CA SER A 295 33.63 18.55 1.25
C SER A 295 34.06 19.97 0.94
#